data_2c8ac7801beb1325daaead0cf9707720
#
_entry.id   2c8ac7801beb1325daaead0cf9707720
#
_cell.length_a   1.000
_cell.length_b   1.000
_cell.length_c   1.000
_cell.angle_alpha   90.00
_cell.angle_beta   90.00
_cell.angle_gamma   90.00
#
_symmetry.space_group_name_H-M   'P 1'
#
loop_
_entity.id
_entity.type
_entity.pdbx_description
1 polymer ?
#
loop_
_entity_poly.entity_id
_entity_poly.type
_entity_poly.pdbx_seq_one_letter_code
_entity_poly.pdbx_strand_id
1 'polypeptide(L)'
;MTENKLGKMLQLLERDKLLTVIYNDIDKHDSLGCKEALFEIEDEEVCELVEIELSKNKNISKVRSYWNDKYQTCFLVVDWE
;
A
#
# COMPACT_ATOMS: atom_id res chain seq x y z
N MET A 1 11.63 -26.01 -2.42
CA MET A 1 11.33 -24.66 -2.40
C MET A 1 10.01 -24.30 -1.79
N THR A 2 9.59 -25.12 -0.83
CA THR A 2 8.40 -24.86 -0.04
C THR A 2 8.52 -23.55 0.74
N GLU A 3 9.72 -23.19 1.17
CA GLU A 3 9.96 -21.97 1.93
C GLU A 3 9.65 -20.71 1.13
N ASN A 4 10.11 -20.65 -0.12
CA ASN A 4 9.87 -19.50 -0.97
C ASN A 4 8.38 -19.33 -1.29
N LYS A 5 7.71 -20.46 -1.48
CA LYS A 5 6.28 -20.45 -1.78
C LYS A 5 5.48 -19.98 -0.57
N LEU A 6 5.85 -20.44 0.62
CA LEU A 6 5.19 -20.05 1.84
C LEU A 6 5.42 -18.57 2.16
N GLY A 7 6.66 -18.10 2.00
CA GLY A 7 6.98 -16.70 2.22
C GLY A 7 6.20 -15.78 1.28
N LYS A 8 6.07 -16.18 0.03
CA LYS A 8 5.32 -15.41 -0.95
C LYS A 8 3.83 -15.36 -0.61
N MET A 9 3.29 -16.49 -0.12
CA MET A 9 1.90 -16.53 0.32
C MET A 9 1.66 -15.59 1.50
N LEU A 10 2.58 -15.54 2.44
CA LEU A 10 2.49 -14.65 3.59
C LEU A 10 2.53 -13.18 3.16
N GLN A 11 3.37 -12.84 2.18
CA GLN A 11 3.43 -11.50 1.63
C GLN A 11 2.13 -11.10 0.96
N LEU A 12 1.51 -12.02 0.23
CA LEU A 12 0.22 -11.76 -0.42
C LEU A 12 -0.90 -11.55 0.60
N LEU A 13 -0.90 -12.32 1.68
CA LEU A 13 -1.87 -12.13 2.77
C LEU A 13 -1.68 -10.78 3.45
N GLU A 14 -0.43 -10.38 3.68
CA GLU A 14 -0.12 -9.10 4.27
C GLU A 14 -0.57 -7.96 3.35
N ARG A 15 -0.32 -8.10 2.05
CA ARG A 15 -0.79 -7.14 1.06
C ARG A 15 -2.30 -6.97 1.14
N ASP A 16 -3.05 -8.08 1.20
CA ASP A 16 -4.50 -8.02 1.22
C ASP A 16 -5.03 -7.34 2.47
N LYS A 17 -4.40 -7.58 3.62
CA LYS A 17 -4.77 -6.91 4.87
C LYS A 17 -4.51 -5.41 4.78
N LEU A 18 -3.36 -5.03 4.25
CA LEU A 18 -3.00 -3.62 4.10
C LEU A 18 -3.92 -2.91 3.12
N LEU A 19 -4.30 -3.57 2.03
CA LEU A 19 -5.24 -2.99 1.07
C LEU A 19 -6.57 -2.67 1.73
N THR A 20 -7.07 -3.56 2.58
CA THR A 20 -8.32 -3.31 3.30
C THR A 20 -8.20 -2.07 4.18
N VAL A 21 -7.11 -1.96 4.93
CA VAL A 21 -6.85 -0.79 5.79
C VAL A 21 -6.74 0.48 4.94
N ILE A 22 -5.99 0.41 3.84
CA ILE A 22 -5.77 1.55 2.96
C ILE A 22 -7.09 2.05 2.36
N TYR A 23 -7.92 1.15 1.83
CA TYR A 23 -9.20 1.55 1.24
C TYR A 23 -10.15 2.13 2.28
N ASN A 24 -10.16 1.59 3.50
CA ASN A 24 -10.97 2.16 4.59
C ASN A 24 -10.49 3.56 4.95
N ASP A 25 -9.19 3.77 5.01
CA ASP A 25 -8.62 5.09 5.29
C ASP A 25 -8.90 6.08 4.16
N ILE A 26 -8.83 5.64 2.91
CA ILE A 26 -9.15 6.49 1.76
C ILE A 26 -10.60 6.96 1.86
N ASP A 27 -11.53 6.06 2.18
CA ASP A 27 -12.93 6.41 2.37
C ASP A 27 -13.11 7.48 3.45
N LYS A 28 -12.42 7.33 4.57
CA LYS A 28 -12.50 8.30 5.67
C LYS A 28 -11.95 9.67 5.24
N HIS A 29 -10.79 9.68 4.59
CA HIS A 29 -10.16 10.91 4.13
C HIS A 29 -11.01 11.59 3.04
N ASP A 30 -11.57 10.80 2.15
CA ASP A 30 -12.44 11.33 1.09
C ASP A 30 -13.69 11.99 1.70
N SER A 31 -14.26 11.39 2.74
CA SER A 31 -15.40 11.95 3.46
C SER A 31 -15.07 13.31 4.09
N LEU A 32 -13.80 13.53 4.42
CA LEU A 32 -13.32 14.78 5.00
C LEU A 32 -12.87 15.79 3.94
N GLY A 33 -13.00 15.43 2.68
CA GLY A 33 -12.61 16.31 1.57
C GLY A 33 -11.15 16.16 1.15
N CYS A 34 -10.43 15.21 1.69
CA CYS A 34 -9.04 14.96 1.31
C CYS A 34 -8.96 14.16 0.03
N LYS A 35 -7.91 14.38 -0.76
CA LYS A 35 -7.69 13.66 -2.01
C LYS A 35 -6.35 12.95 -2.04
N GLU A 36 -5.66 12.90 -0.92
CA GLU A 36 -4.35 12.28 -0.80
C GLU A 36 -4.19 11.71 0.60
N ALA A 37 -3.49 10.57 0.71
CA ALA A 37 -3.17 9.96 1.99
C ALA A 37 -1.77 9.36 1.95
N LEU A 38 -1.13 9.33 3.11
CA LEU A 38 0.21 8.76 3.29
C LEU A 38 0.10 7.52 4.18
N PHE A 39 0.73 6.44 3.75
CA PHE A 39 0.77 5.18 4.50
C PHE A 39 2.21 4.76 4.71
N GLU A 40 2.46 4.07 5.80
CA GLU A 40 3.78 3.58 6.17
C GLU A 40 3.76 2.05 6.15
N ILE A 41 4.64 1.44 5.37
CA ILE A 41 4.73 -0.01 5.22
C ILE A 41 6.18 -0.43 5.48
N GLU A 42 6.39 -1.26 6.48
CA GLU A 42 7.73 -1.67 6.89
C GLU A 42 8.43 -2.58 5.88
N ASP A 43 7.68 -3.44 5.22
CA ASP A 43 8.22 -4.40 4.26
C ASP A 43 8.19 -3.82 2.85
N GLU A 44 9.37 -3.61 2.27
CA GLU A 44 9.50 -3.02 0.94
C GLU A 44 8.82 -3.86 -0.14
N GLU A 45 8.93 -5.19 -0.06
CA GLU A 45 8.32 -6.07 -1.03
C GLU A 45 6.79 -6.01 -0.95
N VAL A 46 6.26 -5.98 0.26
CA VAL A 46 4.80 -5.84 0.47
C VAL A 46 4.35 -4.46 -0.04
N CYS A 47 5.12 -3.42 0.20
CA CYS A 47 4.82 -2.08 -0.29
C CYS A 47 4.70 -2.08 -1.81
N GLU A 48 5.62 -2.72 -2.50
CA GLU A 48 5.60 -2.83 -3.96
C GLU A 48 4.34 -3.57 -4.44
N LEU A 49 3.99 -4.66 -3.78
CA LEU A 49 2.78 -5.42 -4.13
C LEU A 49 1.52 -4.58 -3.93
N VAL A 50 1.46 -3.82 -2.85
CA VAL A 50 0.34 -2.92 -2.57
C VAL A 50 0.25 -1.83 -3.64
N GLU A 51 1.39 -1.25 -4.01
CA GLU A 51 1.44 -0.21 -5.04
C GLU A 51 0.90 -0.72 -6.37
N ILE A 52 1.29 -1.93 -6.76
CA ILE A 52 0.82 -2.55 -8.01
C ILE A 52 -0.70 -2.70 -7.99
N GLU A 53 -1.26 -3.20 -6.89
CA GLU A 53 -2.70 -3.40 -6.78
C GLU A 53 -3.47 -2.08 -6.77
N LEU A 54 -2.98 -1.08 -6.06
CA LEU A 54 -3.61 0.23 -6.05
C LEU A 54 -3.60 0.88 -7.43
N SER A 55 -2.52 0.69 -8.17
CA SER A 55 -2.39 1.25 -9.52
C SER A 55 -3.41 0.71 -10.51
N LYS A 56 -3.99 -0.46 -10.22
CA LYS A 56 -5.02 -1.06 -11.07
C LYS A 56 -6.40 -0.44 -10.84
N ASN A 57 -6.58 0.30 -9.75
CA ASN A 57 -7.86 0.91 -9.40
C ASN A 57 -8.06 2.21 -10.17
N LYS A 58 -9.13 2.27 -10.96
CA LYS A 58 -9.43 3.44 -11.80
C LYS A 58 -9.71 4.72 -11.00
N ASN A 59 -10.13 4.56 -9.76
CA ASN A 59 -10.46 5.70 -8.90
C ASN A 59 -9.23 6.32 -8.25
N ILE A 60 -8.08 5.64 -8.35
CA ILE A 60 -6.81 6.13 -7.83
C ILE A 60 -6.04 6.76 -8.99
N SER A 61 -5.73 8.05 -8.84
CA SER A 61 -5.08 8.81 -9.92
C SER A 61 -3.57 8.63 -9.92
N LYS A 62 -2.96 8.45 -8.75
CA LYS A 62 -1.51 8.31 -8.66
C LYS A 62 -1.11 7.58 -7.39
N VAL A 63 -0.08 6.73 -7.52
CA VAL A 63 0.53 6.04 -6.37
C VAL A 63 2.04 6.25 -6.46
N ARG A 64 2.65 6.67 -5.36
CA ARG A 64 4.09 6.86 -5.28
C ARG A 64 4.61 6.18 -4.02
N SER A 65 5.80 5.61 -4.10
CA SER A 65 6.43 4.99 -2.93
C SER A 65 7.85 5.48 -2.78
N TYR A 66 8.29 5.60 -1.53
CA TYR A 66 9.64 6.04 -1.17
C TYR A 66 10.18 5.18 -0.05
N TRP A 67 11.35 4.60 -0.26
CA TRP A 67 12.06 3.91 0.82
C TRP A 67 12.80 4.93 1.66
N ASN A 68 12.66 4.85 2.96
CA ASN A 68 13.34 5.71 3.91
C ASN A 68 14.35 4.90 4.72
N ASP A 69 15.63 5.12 4.47
CA ASP A 69 16.72 4.38 5.13
C ASP A 69 16.79 4.69 6.62
N LYS A 70 16.46 5.91 7.00
CA LYS A 70 16.56 6.34 8.40
C LYS A 70 15.57 5.58 9.29
N TYR A 71 14.36 5.36 8.80
CA TYR A 71 13.32 4.68 9.57
C TYR A 71 13.12 3.24 9.12
N GLN A 72 13.88 2.79 8.12
CA GLN A 72 13.77 1.43 7.58
C GLN A 72 12.32 1.08 7.22
N THR A 73 11.66 1.99 6.56
CA THR A 73 10.26 1.83 6.18
C THR A 73 9.99 2.45 4.81
N CYS A 74 8.92 2.01 4.19
CA CYS A 74 8.48 2.53 2.90
C CYS A 74 7.27 3.44 3.12
N PHE A 75 7.33 4.66 2.57
CA PHE A 75 6.19 5.57 2.58
C PHE A 75 5.45 5.46 1.26
N LEU A 76 4.16 5.25 1.34
CA LEU A 76 3.29 5.11 0.19
C LEU A 76 2.32 6.29 0.16
N VAL A 77 2.35 7.05 -0.93
CA VAL A 77 1.46 8.20 -1.12
C VAL A 77 0.43 7.84 -2.18
N VAL A 78 -0.84 7.97 -1.82
CA VAL A 78 -1.96 7.61 -2.71
C VAL A 78 -2.81 8.85 -2.95
N ASP A 79 -2.99 9.18 -4.23
CA ASP A 79 -3.86 10.28 -4.66
C ASP A 79 -5.10 9.71 -5.35
N TRP A 80 -6.26 10.33 -5.10
CA TRP A 80 -7.53 9.93 -5.76
C TRP A 80 -8.36 11.17 -6.03
N GLU A 81 -9.44 10.97 -6.77
CA GLU A 81 -10.38 12.06 -7.07
C GLU A 81 -11.78 11.81 -6.54
#